data_e8ebbfbf4cf071c425845cbb1b34994b
#
_entry.id   e8ebbfbf4cf071c425845cbb1b34994b
#
_cell.length_a   1.000
_cell.length_b   1.000
_cell.length_c   1.000
_cell.angle_alpha   90.00
_cell.angle_beta   90.00
_cell.angle_gamma   90.00
#
_symmetry.space_group_name_H-M   'P 1'
#
loop_
_entity.id
_entity.type
_entity.pdbx_description
1 polymer ?
#
loop_
_entity_poly.entity_id
_entity_poly.type
_entity_poly.pdbx_seq_one_letter_code
_entity_poly.pdbx_strand_id
1 'polypeptide(L)'
;MTKKLFLILSIAALVLSGCKDDITHVGSGLLTPSDSIVVVADTFPLTSDIVNSEAIVSNPDSMLLGELETDFGTFKADILTQLACPEGYAYPDNAKVDSIALFFQYNSWVGDGSSPLAISVYELDGEVLNYNRSYTTDIDLSRYCSKTKPVLRNKRLVVASEKMDSVQNASGDYVPMVRMMSDSTSDFFRRFAAIRSFTTQEDFNQQFKGLFIETDFGSSTVINVADIAMAVYYHFSYDKAGRDTTVNDMKVFYANSEVRMVNRVQYIDKEDLENQLRAQQAEHNFIISPAGIHTTIDLPIKQMEQTIYSHMVETELEDGTILYKRPYVNLAQLRIDVENVFSGSSSDMKRNDWLQPAPVMMLVKDASFERFFAKNELPDDTCAIVGSLTQGTDSLGNPVYYYSYDLATLLTKELRKDDVPETLKMRLVPVSVTTATTSSTTVISSVKQSQSVSATVIRSAQSGMSLQLVYSGF
;
A
#
# COMPACT_ATOMS: atom_id res chain seq x y z
N MET A 1 -49.49 9.00 -48.46
CA MET A 1 -48.36 9.26 -47.55
C MET A 1 -48.72 10.15 -46.33
N THR A 2 -49.68 11.00 -46.45
CA THR A 2 -50.11 11.97 -45.40
C THR A 2 -50.74 11.36 -44.15
N LYS A 3 -51.54 10.28 -44.27
CA LYS A 3 -52.19 9.64 -43.12
C LYS A 3 -51.23 8.91 -42.15
N LYS A 4 -50.13 8.35 -42.66
CA LYS A 4 -49.11 7.69 -41.82
C LYS A 4 -48.25 8.70 -41.07
N LEU A 5 -48.02 9.89 -41.69
CA LEU A 5 -47.25 10.95 -41.03
C LEU A 5 -48.03 11.58 -39.87
N PHE A 6 -49.39 11.71 -40.00
CA PHE A 6 -50.24 12.22 -38.93
C PHE A 6 -50.35 11.25 -37.75
N LEU A 7 -50.30 9.93 -37.99
CA LEU A 7 -50.35 8.93 -36.94
C LEU A 7 -49.03 8.92 -36.15
N ILE A 8 -47.87 9.08 -36.80
CA ILE A 8 -46.57 9.16 -36.13
C ILE A 8 -46.44 10.46 -35.32
N LEU A 9 -46.97 11.59 -35.82
CA LEU A 9 -46.93 12.85 -35.11
C LEU A 9 -47.85 12.85 -33.88
N SER A 10 -49.01 12.16 -33.93
CA SER A 10 -49.92 12.03 -32.78
C SER A 10 -49.38 11.07 -31.71
N ILE A 11 -48.63 10.03 -32.08
CA ILE A 11 -47.97 9.14 -31.13
C ILE A 11 -46.77 9.87 -30.47
N ALA A 12 -45.99 10.67 -31.22
CA ALA A 12 -44.92 11.49 -30.69
C ALA A 12 -45.43 12.58 -29.71
N ALA A 13 -46.61 13.15 -29.93
CA ALA A 13 -47.20 14.12 -29.02
C ALA A 13 -47.72 13.49 -27.71
N LEU A 14 -48.12 12.20 -27.72
CA LEU A 14 -48.51 11.45 -26.52
C LEU A 14 -47.34 11.00 -25.64
N VAL A 15 -46.16 10.87 -26.22
CA VAL A 15 -44.93 10.49 -25.46
C VAL A 15 -44.31 11.72 -24.78
N LEU A 16 -44.61 12.94 -25.22
CA LEU A 16 -44.13 14.19 -24.63
C LEU A 16 -45.03 14.76 -23.52
N SER A 17 -46.20 14.16 -23.27
CA SER A 17 -47.06 14.47 -22.10
C SER A 17 -46.77 13.50 -20.96
N GLY A 18 -45.49 13.06 -20.79
CA GLY A 18 -45.04 12.40 -19.60
C GLY A 18 -45.22 13.33 -18.41
N CYS A 19 -46.19 12.98 -17.55
CA CYS A 19 -46.45 13.63 -16.29
C CYS A 19 -45.17 13.94 -15.58
N LYS A 20 -44.92 15.20 -15.28
CA LYS A 20 -44.23 15.60 -14.07
C LYS A 20 -45.17 15.25 -12.92
N ASP A 21 -45.28 13.97 -12.62
CA ASP A 21 -45.78 13.57 -11.31
C ASP A 21 -44.68 13.93 -10.33
N ASP A 22 -44.95 14.99 -9.64
CA ASP A 22 -44.19 15.40 -8.46
C ASP A 22 -44.44 14.30 -7.39
N ILE A 23 -43.62 13.28 -7.41
CA ILE A 23 -43.73 12.11 -6.49
C ILE A 23 -43.61 12.56 -5.02
N THR A 24 -43.22 13.81 -4.80
CA THR A 24 -43.15 14.44 -3.48
C THR A 24 -44.50 14.60 -2.79
N HIS A 25 -45.64 14.49 -3.51
CA HIS A 25 -46.98 14.67 -2.95
C HIS A 25 -47.83 13.40 -2.84
N VAL A 26 -47.35 12.23 -3.28
CA VAL A 26 -48.09 10.97 -3.10
C VAL A 26 -48.00 10.53 -1.66
N GLY A 27 -49.07 10.70 -0.90
CA GLY A 27 -49.14 10.30 0.51
C GLY A 27 -48.98 11.46 1.52
N SER A 28 -48.54 12.65 1.12
CA SER A 28 -48.36 13.79 2.04
C SER A 28 -49.65 14.27 2.68
N GLY A 29 -50.80 13.98 2.09
CA GLY A 29 -52.12 14.30 2.65
C GLY A 29 -52.64 13.28 3.69
N LEU A 30 -51.92 12.20 3.93
CA LEU A 30 -52.25 11.14 4.90
C LEU A 30 -51.41 11.23 6.18
N LEU A 31 -50.35 12.03 6.16
CA LEU A 31 -49.48 12.23 7.31
C LEU A 31 -49.96 13.46 8.10
N THR A 32 -50.06 13.31 9.39
CA THR A 32 -50.22 14.48 10.27
C THR A 32 -48.95 15.32 10.21
N PRO A 33 -48.99 16.65 10.46
CA PRO A 33 -47.79 17.47 10.51
C PRO A 33 -46.66 16.90 11.43
N SER A 34 -47.05 16.12 12.45
CA SER A 34 -46.14 15.43 13.35
C SER A 34 -45.41 14.22 12.73
N ASP A 35 -45.97 13.68 11.62
CA ASP A 35 -45.42 12.49 10.92
C ASP A 35 -44.59 12.87 9.69
N SER A 36 -44.37 14.16 9.44
CA SER A 36 -43.60 14.62 8.29
C SER A 36 -42.12 14.27 8.47
N ILE A 37 -41.53 13.53 7.53
CA ILE A 37 -40.12 13.26 7.47
C ILE A 37 -39.41 14.51 6.94
N VAL A 38 -38.47 15.04 7.72
CA VAL A 38 -37.59 16.13 7.28
C VAL A 38 -36.33 15.52 6.71
N VAL A 39 -36.01 15.84 5.46
CA VAL A 39 -34.75 15.45 4.82
C VAL A 39 -33.96 16.71 4.52
N VAL A 40 -32.73 16.78 5.03
CA VAL A 40 -31.83 17.93 4.90
C VAL A 40 -30.51 17.49 4.33
N ALA A 41 -29.90 18.33 3.49
CA ALA A 41 -28.56 18.13 2.97
C ALA A 41 -27.70 19.34 3.35
N ASP A 42 -26.59 19.05 4.05
CA ASP A 42 -25.62 20.06 4.47
C ASP A 42 -24.21 19.67 4.04
N THR A 43 -23.33 20.67 3.98
CA THR A 43 -21.92 20.49 3.72
C THR A 43 -21.11 21.06 4.88
N PHE A 44 -20.21 20.24 5.43
CA PHE A 44 -19.39 20.63 6.57
C PHE A 44 -17.95 20.87 6.13
N PRO A 45 -17.35 22.02 6.49
CA PRO A 45 -15.94 22.28 6.28
C PRO A 45 -15.11 21.38 7.19
N LEU A 46 -14.00 20.90 6.66
CA LEU A 46 -13.05 20.07 7.36
C LEU A 46 -11.75 20.82 7.62
N THR A 47 -10.93 20.29 8.51
CA THR A 47 -9.53 20.69 8.63
C THR A 47 -8.63 19.48 8.40
N SER A 48 -7.44 19.73 7.87
CA SER A 48 -6.48 18.67 7.61
C SER A 48 -5.08 19.08 8.04
N ASP A 49 -4.28 18.10 8.43
CA ASP A 49 -2.89 18.29 8.86
C ASP A 49 -2.01 17.16 8.34
N ILE A 50 -0.72 17.48 8.17
CA ILE A 50 0.31 16.53 7.81
C ILE A 50 0.90 15.94 9.09
N VAL A 51 1.03 14.63 9.12
CA VAL A 51 1.63 13.90 10.23
C VAL A 51 2.74 12.98 9.71
N ASN A 52 3.82 12.88 10.48
CA ASN A 52 4.86 11.92 10.18
C ASN A 52 4.31 10.50 10.33
N SER A 53 4.58 9.65 9.35
CA SER A 53 4.34 8.22 9.49
C SER A 53 5.49 7.61 10.28
N GLU A 54 5.17 6.89 11.33
CA GLU A 54 6.14 6.07 12.03
C GLU A 54 6.59 4.89 11.16
N ALA A 55 7.61 4.16 11.62
CA ALA A 55 8.06 2.94 10.99
C ALA A 55 6.92 1.92 10.93
N ILE A 56 6.75 1.30 9.78
CA ILE A 56 5.72 0.29 9.56
C ILE A 56 6.30 -1.11 9.77
N VAL A 57 5.43 -2.08 10.07
CA VAL A 57 5.86 -3.48 10.17
C VAL A 57 6.35 -3.95 8.81
N SER A 58 7.61 -4.37 8.75
CA SER A 58 8.22 -4.91 7.54
C SER A 58 7.86 -6.40 7.42
N ASN A 59 6.82 -6.69 6.66
CA ASN A 59 6.42 -8.04 6.26
C ASN A 59 6.01 -8.01 4.78
N PRO A 60 6.96 -7.73 3.88
CA PRO A 60 6.68 -7.53 2.48
C PRO A 60 6.46 -8.86 1.75
N ASP A 61 5.51 -8.86 0.81
CA ASP A 61 5.36 -9.92 -0.18
C ASP A 61 6.42 -9.79 -1.29
N SER A 62 7.00 -8.59 -1.45
CA SER A 62 8.16 -8.26 -2.29
C SER A 62 8.94 -7.14 -1.61
N MET A 63 10.23 -7.02 -1.89
CA MET A 63 11.13 -6.10 -1.20
C MET A 63 11.63 -4.99 -2.12
N LEU A 64 11.71 -3.78 -1.59
CA LEU A 64 12.27 -2.65 -2.29
C LEU A 64 13.79 -2.62 -2.13
N LEU A 65 14.50 -2.33 -3.22
CA LEU A 65 15.95 -2.14 -3.22
C LEU A 65 16.32 -0.98 -4.13
N GLY A 66 16.96 0.03 -3.58
CA GLY A 66 17.41 1.18 -4.36
C GLY A 66 17.31 2.50 -3.62
N GLU A 67 17.65 3.55 -4.33
CA GLU A 67 17.54 4.93 -3.86
C GLU A 67 16.87 5.78 -4.94
N LEU A 68 15.93 6.63 -4.53
CA LEU A 68 15.15 7.47 -5.42
C LEU A 68 15.05 8.88 -4.85
N GLU A 69 15.62 9.83 -5.57
CA GLU A 69 15.52 11.25 -5.26
C GLU A 69 14.40 11.89 -6.09
N THR A 70 13.42 12.49 -5.42
CA THR A 70 12.25 13.16 -6.03
C THR A 70 11.97 14.48 -5.31
N ASP A 71 10.95 15.21 -5.76
CA ASP A 71 10.43 16.38 -5.05
C ASP A 71 9.79 16.03 -3.69
N PHE A 72 9.52 14.75 -3.46
CA PHE A 72 9.04 14.20 -2.18
C PHE A 72 10.17 13.64 -1.31
N GLY A 73 11.40 14.17 -1.48
CA GLY A 73 12.58 13.77 -0.74
C GLY A 73 13.35 12.60 -1.36
N THR A 74 14.41 12.18 -0.67
CA THR A 74 15.23 11.05 -1.06
C THR A 74 14.85 9.82 -0.26
N PHE A 75 14.28 8.85 -0.96
CA PHE A 75 13.89 7.55 -0.44
C PHE A 75 15.02 6.54 -0.65
N LYS A 76 15.33 5.73 0.37
CA LYS A 76 16.27 4.61 0.27
C LYS A 76 15.68 3.36 0.88
N ALA A 77 15.83 2.24 0.17
CA ALA A 77 15.39 0.93 0.63
C ALA A 77 16.50 -0.11 0.50
N ASP A 78 16.71 -0.86 1.57
CA ASP A 78 17.68 -1.93 1.70
C ASP A 78 17.00 -3.22 2.19
N ILE A 79 17.65 -4.37 2.01
CA ILE A 79 17.08 -5.68 2.35
C ILE A 79 17.98 -6.39 3.36
N LEU A 80 17.41 -6.84 4.48
CA LEU A 80 17.98 -7.85 5.34
C LEU A 80 17.20 -9.15 5.13
N THR A 81 17.90 -10.25 4.83
CA THR A 81 17.24 -11.53 4.59
C THR A 81 18.04 -12.70 5.10
N GLN A 82 17.36 -13.67 5.67
CA GLN A 82 17.88 -15.02 5.84
C GLN A 82 17.58 -15.84 4.59
N LEU A 83 18.20 -16.99 4.48
CA LEU A 83 17.92 -17.97 3.43
C LEU A 83 17.43 -19.27 4.08
N ALA A 84 16.39 -19.87 3.53
CA ALA A 84 15.90 -21.17 3.96
C ALA A 84 16.88 -22.25 3.54
N CYS A 85 17.27 -23.09 4.49
CA CYS A 85 18.10 -24.26 4.24
C CYS A 85 17.22 -25.33 3.57
N PRO A 86 17.64 -25.88 2.41
CA PRO A 86 16.91 -26.98 1.80
C PRO A 86 16.80 -28.18 2.74
N GLU A 87 15.61 -28.79 2.80
CA GLU A 87 15.40 -29.99 3.60
C GLU A 87 16.37 -31.10 3.18
N GLY A 88 16.93 -31.79 4.18
CA GLY A 88 17.90 -32.85 3.95
C GLY A 88 19.20 -32.38 3.28
N TYR A 89 19.62 -31.14 3.57
CA TYR A 89 20.82 -30.59 3.00
C TYR A 89 22.05 -31.44 3.35
N ALA A 90 22.57 -32.13 2.36
CA ALA A 90 23.81 -32.82 2.43
C ALA A 90 24.48 -32.93 1.05
N TYR A 91 25.79 -32.86 1.00
CA TYR A 91 26.54 -33.16 -0.22
C TYR A 91 27.07 -34.60 -0.18
N PRO A 92 27.24 -35.23 -1.36
CA PRO A 92 28.08 -36.43 -1.45
C PRO A 92 29.49 -36.21 -0.89
N ASP A 93 30.09 -37.23 -0.31
CA ASP A 93 31.41 -37.11 0.39
C ASP A 93 32.51 -36.53 -0.49
N ASN A 94 32.50 -36.82 -1.78
CA ASN A 94 33.47 -36.34 -2.76
C ASN A 94 33.00 -35.11 -3.56
N ALA A 95 31.91 -34.48 -3.18
CA ALA A 95 31.43 -33.27 -3.85
C ALA A 95 32.42 -32.11 -3.70
N LYS A 96 32.58 -31.38 -4.79
CA LYS A 96 33.36 -30.12 -4.86
C LYS A 96 32.47 -29.00 -5.30
N VAL A 97 32.46 -27.91 -4.55
CA VAL A 97 31.72 -26.68 -4.92
C VAL A 97 32.49 -25.96 -6.02
N ASP A 98 31.82 -25.66 -7.10
CA ASP A 98 32.39 -25.00 -8.27
C ASP A 98 32.15 -23.49 -8.25
N SER A 99 30.91 -23.07 -7.90
CA SER A 99 30.55 -21.68 -7.85
C SER A 99 29.35 -21.43 -6.94
N ILE A 100 29.25 -20.19 -6.44
CA ILE A 100 28.11 -19.70 -5.67
C ILE A 100 27.60 -18.45 -6.37
N ALA A 101 26.29 -18.41 -6.62
CA ALA A 101 25.62 -17.29 -7.26
C ALA A 101 24.41 -16.83 -6.44
N LEU A 102 24.25 -15.52 -6.30
CA LEU A 102 23.06 -14.91 -5.73
C LEU A 102 22.19 -14.33 -6.86
N PHE A 103 20.91 -14.54 -6.77
CA PHE A 103 19.92 -14.11 -7.76
C PHE A 103 18.86 -13.23 -7.12
N PHE A 104 18.52 -12.14 -7.81
CA PHE A 104 17.37 -11.30 -7.48
C PHE A 104 16.47 -11.25 -8.70
N GLN A 105 15.23 -11.72 -8.56
CA GLN A 105 14.19 -11.49 -9.55
C GLN A 105 13.44 -10.23 -9.17
N TYR A 106 13.18 -9.36 -10.14
CA TYR A 106 12.35 -8.17 -9.91
C TYR A 106 11.27 -8.08 -10.98
N ASN A 107 10.10 -7.60 -10.58
CA ASN A 107 8.93 -7.53 -11.46
C ASN A 107 8.63 -6.12 -11.95
N SER A 108 9.15 -5.10 -11.28
CA SER A 108 8.94 -3.70 -11.59
C SER A 108 10.00 -2.81 -10.96
N TRP A 109 10.00 -1.55 -11.36
CA TRP A 109 10.81 -0.51 -10.72
C TRP A 109 10.05 0.82 -10.73
N VAL A 110 10.48 1.73 -9.88
CA VAL A 110 10.06 3.13 -9.85
C VAL A 110 11.28 4.00 -10.16
N GLY A 111 11.11 5.06 -10.94
CA GLY A 111 12.20 5.93 -11.37
C GLY A 111 12.74 5.64 -12.76
N ASP A 112 13.96 6.07 -13.03
CA ASP A 112 14.62 5.92 -14.34
C ASP A 112 15.34 4.58 -14.46
N GLY A 113 14.68 3.61 -15.07
CA GLY A 113 15.26 2.28 -15.31
C GLY A 113 16.48 2.26 -16.21
N SER A 114 16.79 3.35 -16.94
CA SER A 114 17.98 3.48 -17.77
C SER A 114 19.23 3.95 -17.02
N SER A 115 19.04 4.52 -15.84
CA SER A 115 20.13 4.96 -14.96
C SER A 115 20.86 3.79 -14.34
N PRO A 116 22.20 3.80 -14.30
CA PRO A 116 22.98 2.74 -13.70
C PRO A 116 22.92 2.81 -12.16
N LEU A 117 22.82 1.65 -11.51
CA LEU A 117 22.96 1.49 -10.07
C LEU A 117 24.00 0.41 -9.75
N ALA A 118 24.53 0.43 -8.54
CA ALA A 118 25.44 -0.60 -8.05
C ALA A 118 24.86 -1.24 -6.79
N ILE A 119 24.91 -2.58 -6.73
CA ILE A 119 24.45 -3.39 -5.61
C ILE A 119 25.62 -3.97 -4.87
N SER A 120 25.64 -3.83 -3.57
CA SER A 120 26.56 -4.48 -2.66
C SER A 120 25.82 -5.41 -1.72
N VAL A 121 26.38 -6.59 -1.49
CA VAL A 121 25.85 -7.61 -0.58
C VAL A 121 26.85 -7.87 0.52
N TYR A 122 26.37 -7.81 1.75
CA TYR A 122 27.16 -8.11 2.96
C TYR A 122 26.57 -9.33 3.67
N GLU A 123 27.40 -10.10 4.32
CA GLU A 123 26.94 -11.14 5.24
C GLU A 123 26.54 -10.52 6.58
N LEU A 124 25.46 -10.98 7.18
CA LEU A 124 25.08 -10.57 8.53
C LEU A 124 26.06 -11.18 9.54
N ASP A 125 26.77 -10.34 10.26
CA ASP A 125 27.83 -10.73 11.21
C ASP A 125 27.47 -10.44 12.68
N GLY A 126 26.37 -9.69 12.92
CA GLY A 126 25.87 -9.36 14.24
C GLY A 126 24.86 -10.35 14.82
N GLU A 127 23.70 -9.88 15.25
CA GLU A 127 22.60 -10.71 15.77
C GLU A 127 21.94 -11.52 14.64
N VAL A 128 21.36 -12.67 15.01
CA VAL A 128 20.51 -13.47 14.11
C VAL A 128 19.09 -12.90 14.11
N LEU A 129 18.47 -12.73 12.93
CA LEU A 129 17.07 -12.37 12.85
C LEU A 129 16.20 -13.47 13.46
N ASN A 130 15.34 -13.10 14.42
CA ASN A 130 14.46 -14.04 15.12
C ASN A 130 13.16 -14.21 14.34
N TYR A 131 12.82 -15.46 13.97
CA TYR A 131 11.61 -15.76 13.22
C TYR A 131 10.31 -15.30 13.90
N ASN A 132 10.24 -15.40 15.23
CA ASN A 132 9.04 -15.06 16.01
C ASN A 132 8.94 -13.57 16.35
N ARG A 133 9.89 -12.73 15.92
CA ARG A 133 9.87 -11.29 16.16
C ARG A 133 9.37 -10.55 14.93
N SER A 134 8.48 -9.57 15.13
CA SER A 134 8.16 -8.58 14.12
C SER A 134 9.25 -7.52 14.07
N TYR A 135 9.59 -7.10 12.86
CA TYR A 135 10.55 -6.03 12.59
C TYR A 135 9.85 -4.89 11.88
N THR A 136 10.35 -3.69 12.08
CA THR A 136 9.87 -2.48 11.42
C THR A 136 10.87 -1.99 10.38
N THR A 137 10.42 -1.13 9.48
CA THR A 137 11.21 -0.59 8.37
C THR A 137 12.41 0.26 8.83
N ASP A 138 12.45 0.69 10.08
CA ASP A 138 13.53 1.46 10.72
C ASP A 138 14.55 0.59 11.48
N ILE A 139 14.58 -0.72 11.19
CA ILE A 139 15.49 -1.67 11.87
C ILE A 139 16.91 -1.10 11.98
N ASP A 140 17.47 -1.15 13.19
CA ASP A 140 18.85 -0.73 13.45
C ASP A 140 19.83 -1.74 12.85
N LEU A 141 20.36 -1.41 11.67
CA LEU A 141 21.29 -2.24 10.92
C LEU A 141 22.55 -2.57 11.71
N SER A 142 23.03 -1.67 12.58
CA SER A 142 24.29 -1.82 13.30
C SER A 142 24.32 -3.07 14.21
N ARG A 143 23.16 -3.55 14.64
CA ARG A 143 23.01 -4.77 15.42
C ARG A 143 23.22 -6.04 14.60
N TYR A 144 23.01 -5.98 13.29
CA TYR A 144 22.99 -7.16 12.42
C TYR A 144 24.15 -7.22 11.43
N CYS A 145 24.64 -6.06 10.96
CA CYS A 145 25.66 -5.99 9.93
C CYS A 145 26.65 -4.84 10.18
N SER A 146 27.95 -5.17 10.29
CA SER A 146 29.02 -4.18 10.45
C SER A 146 29.45 -3.51 9.14
N LYS A 147 29.01 -4.02 7.98
CA LYS A 147 29.35 -3.53 6.63
C LYS A 147 30.85 -3.39 6.37
N THR A 148 31.68 -4.25 6.95
CA THR A 148 33.14 -4.15 6.81
C THR A 148 33.61 -4.38 5.38
N LYS A 149 33.06 -5.41 4.71
CA LYS A 149 33.41 -5.75 3.33
C LYS A 149 32.28 -6.48 2.63
N PRO A 150 31.84 -6.03 1.44
CA PRO A 150 30.85 -6.76 0.67
C PRO A 150 31.39 -8.14 0.25
N VAL A 151 30.54 -9.16 0.39
CA VAL A 151 30.84 -10.53 -0.06
C VAL A 151 30.56 -10.70 -1.55
N LEU A 152 29.62 -9.90 -2.08
CA LEU A 152 29.33 -9.81 -3.51
C LEU A 152 29.14 -8.33 -3.88
N ARG A 153 29.50 -7.97 -5.10
CA ARG A 153 29.30 -6.61 -5.62
C ARG A 153 29.04 -6.63 -7.12
N ASN A 154 27.95 -5.99 -7.52
CA ASN A 154 27.67 -5.64 -8.91
C ASN A 154 27.88 -4.13 -9.07
N LYS A 155 28.86 -3.74 -9.86
CA LYS A 155 29.28 -2.33 -10.01
C LYS A 155 28.45 -1.55 -11.00
N ARG A 156 27.63 -2.21 -11.81
CA ARG A 156 26.85 -1.53 -12.87
C ARG A 156 25.68 -2.40 -13.31
N LEU A 157 24.51 -2.01 -12.89
CA LEU A 157 23.23 -2.59 -13.28
C LEU A 157 22.38 -1.51 -13.93
N VAL A 158 21.74 -1.82 -15.05
CA VAL A 158 20.73 -0.99 -15.73
C VAL A 158 19.47 -1.84 -15.83
N VAL A 159 18.44 -1.54 -15.04
CA VAL A 159 17.27 -2.41 -14.83
C VAL A 159 16.39 -2.55 -16.07
N ALA A 160 16.31 -1.51 -16.91
CA ALA A 160 15.57 -1.53 -18.18
C ALA A 160 16.41 -2.08 -19.36
N SER A 161 17.57 -2.69 -19.11
CA SER A 161 18.44 -3.18 -20.17
C SER A 161 17.88 -4.45 -20.81
N GLU A 162 17.79 -4.49 -22.15
CA GLU A 162 17.46 -5.71 -22.91
C GLU A 162 18.50 -6.84 -22.74
N LYS A 163 19.67 -6.52 -22.19
CA LYS A 163 20.75 -7.49 -21.92
C LYS A 163 20.67 -8.10 -20.51
N MET A 164 19.62 -7.82 -19.78
CA MET A 164 19.43 -8.45 -18.46
C MET A 164 19.21 -9.95 -18.61
N ASP A 165 19.83 -10.71 -17.71
CA ASP A 165 19.45 -12.11 -17.51
C ASP A 165 17.96 -12.19 -17.19
N SER A 166 17.30 -13.25 -17.62
CA SER A 166 15.90 -13.49 -17.31
C SER A 166 15.68 -14.96 -16.97
N VAL A 167 14.65 -15.22 -16.20
CA VAL A 167 14.20 -16.56 -15.85
C VAL A 167 12.71 -16.67 -16.12
N GLN A 168 12.27 -17.84 -16.53
CA GLN A 168 10.84 -18.10 -16.74
C GLN A 168 10.17 -18.39 -15.39
N ASN A 169 9.14 -17.61 -15.05
CA ASN A 169 8.34 -17.82 -13.86
C ASN A 169 7.37 -19.00 -14.01
N ALA A 170 6.62 -19.31 -12.96
CA ALA A 170 5.64 -20.41 -12.98
C ALA A 170 4.50 -20.22 -13.99
N SER A 171 4.21 -18.99 -14.40
CA SER A 171 3.21 -18.66 -15.43
C SER A 171 3.76 -18.74 -16.86
N GLY A 172 5.07 -18.96 -17.01
CA GLY A 172 5.73 -19.02 -18.30
C GLY A 172 6.27 -17.69 -18.83
N ASP A 173 6.14 -16.60 -18.06
CA ASP A 173 6.65 -15.28 -18.42
C ASP A 173 8.13 -15.15 -18.10
N TYR A 174 8.88 -14.42 -18.92
CA TYR A 174 10.28 -14.10 -18.66
C TYR A 174 10.37 -12.92 -17.70
N VAL A 175 10.93 -13.16 -16.52
CA VAL A 175 11.15 -12.17 -15.47
C VAL A 175 12.62 -11.78 -15.43
N PRO A 176 12.97 -10.48 -15.42
CA PRO A 176 14.34 -10.04 -15.36
C PRO A 176 15.00 -10.42 -14.04
N MET A 177 16.28 -10.72 -14.09
CA MET A 177 17.05 -11.26 -12.98
C MET A 177 18.44 -10.64 -12.91
N VAL A 178 18.84 -10.22 -11.72
CA VAL A 178 20.23 -9.85 -11.40
C VAL A 178 20.95 -11.09 -10.91
N ARG A 179 22.10 -11.40 -11.52
CA ARG A 179 22.97 -12.51 -11.14
C ARG A 179 24.29 -11.98 -10.63
N MET A 180 24.68 -12.40 -9.44
CA MET A 180 25.93 -12.00 -8.80
C MET A 180 26.75 -13.25 -8.41
N MET A 181 27.94 -13.41 -9.02
CA MET A 181 28.81 -14.54 -8.75
C MET A 181 29.78 -14.24 -7.61
N SER A 182 29.95 -15.20 -6.71
CA SER A 182 30.97 -15.11 -5.67
C SER A 182 32.36 -15.38 -6.27
N ASP A 183 33.34 -14.60 -5.82
CA ASP A 183 34.76 -14.91 -6.09
C ASP A 183 35.15 -16.18 -5.36
N SER A 184 35.62 -17.20 -6.10
CA SER A 184 36.04 -18.50 -5.58
C SER A 184 37.21 -18.40 -4.62
N THR A 185 37.98 -17.31 -4.62
CA THR A 185 39.09 -17.05 -3.71
C THR A 185 38.67 -16.33 -2.43
N SER A 186 37.39 -15.86 -2.34
CA SER A 186 36.87 -15.15 -1.18
C SER A 186 36.74 -16.06 0.05
N ASP A 187 36.79 -15.44 1.25
CA ASP A 187 36.51 -16.15 2.50
C ASP A 187 35.06 -16.63 2.56
N PHE A 188 34.15 -15.85 2.05
CA PHE A 188 32.71 -16.20 1.93
C PHE A 188 32.57 -17.52 1.16
N PHE A 189 33.15 -17.60 -0.05
CA PHE A 189 33.11 -18.82 -0.86
C PHE A 189 33.67 -20.00 -0.12
N ARG A 190 34.91 -19.88 0.45
CA ARG A 190 35.59 -20.96 1.12
C ARG A 190 34.83 -21.49 2.32
N ARG A 191 34.30 -20.59 3.16
CA ARG A 191 33.48 -20.97 4.33
C ARG A 191 32.21 -21.68 3.90
N PHE A 192 31.47 -21.10 2.95
CA PHE A 192 30.22 -21.67 2.50
C PHE A 192 30.41 -23.02 1.79
N ALA A 193 31.44 -23.15 0.97
CA ALA A 193 31.82 -24.41 0.31
C ALA A 193 32.28 -25.51 1.28
N ALA A 194 32.73 -25.15 2.47
CA ALA A 194 33.13 -26.11 3.51
C ALA A 194 31.94 -26.71 4.28
N ILE A 195 30.77 -26.11 4.20
CA ILE A 195 29.54 -26.59 4.86
C ILE A 195 29.02 -27.82 4.11
N ARG A 196 28.93 -28.97 4.79
CA ARG A 196 28.60 -30.26 4.16
C ARG A 196 27.16 -30.69 4.39
N SER A 197 26.58 -30.36 5.54
CA SER A 197 25.20 -30.71 5.89
C SER A 197 24.68 -29.83 6.99
N PHE A 198 23.36 -29.70 7.06
CA PHE A 198 22.64 -29.09 8.17
C PHE A 198 21.48 -30.00 8.59
N THR A 199 21.18 -29.98 9.89
CA THR A 199 20.07 -30.75 10.44
C THR A 199 18.82 -29.90 10.55
N THR A 200 18.97 -28.62 10.90
CA THR A 200 17.88 -27.67 11.11
C THR A 200 18.19 -26.30 10.50
N GLN A 201 17.17 -25.50 10.29
CA GLN A 201 17.30 -24.10 9.91
C GLN A 201 18.10 -23.31 10.97
N GLU A 202 17.95 -23.65 12.24
CA GLU A 202 18.64 -22.98 13.32
C GLU A 202 20.14 -23.26 13.28
N ASP A 203 20.56 -24.51 13.03
CA ASP A 203 21.97 -24.86 12.83
C ASP A 203 22.57 -24.12 11.64
N PHE A 204 21.81 -23.98 10.56
CA PHE A 204 22.22 -23.20 9.40
C PHE A 204 22.42 -21.73 9.76
N ASN A 205 21.46 -21.12 10.45
CA ASN A 205 21.52 -19.71 10.85
C ASN A 205 22.67 -19.40 11.83
N GLN A 206 23.18 -20.38 12.57
CA GLN A 206 24.39 -20.21 13.42
C GLN A 206 25.67 -20.05 12.59
N GLN A 207 25.73 -20.67 11.41
CA GLN A 207 26.88 -20.60 10.52
C GLN A 207 26.74 -19.53 9.44
N PHE A 208 25.51 -19.26 9.01
CA PHE A 208 25.16 -18.26 8.01
C PHE A 208 23.92 -17.50 8.44
N LYS A 209 24.12 -16.30 9.01
CA LYS A 209 23.05 -15.52 9.63
C LYS A 209 22.12 -14.85 8.63
N GLY A 210 22.55 -14.73 7.35
CA GLY A 210 21.82 -14.08 6.28
C GLY A 210 22.63 -13.03 5.54
N LEU A 211 21.94 -12.21 4.75
CA LEU A 211 22.50 -11.20 3.88
C LEU A 211 21.88 -9.82 4.17
N PHE A 212 22.71 -8.79 4.06
CA PHE A 212 22.29 -7.40 3.90
C PHE A 212 22.62 -6.96 2.48
N ILE A 213 21.64 -6.39 1.79
CA ILE A 213 21.70 -6.02 0.39
C ILE A 213 21.33 -4.54 0.27
N GLU A 214 22.23 -3.74 -0.30
CA GLU A 214 22.00 -2.32 -0.51
C GLU A 214 22.46 -1.87 -1.89
N THR A 215 21.95 -0.70 -2.32
CA THR A 215 22.56 0.06 -3.39
C THR A 215 23.59 1.02 -2.80
N ASP A 216 24.82 1.02 -3.31
CA ASP A 216 25.90 1.91 -2.90
C ASP A 216 26.20 2.99 -3.96
N PHE A 217 25.47 2.98 -5.05
CA PHE A 217 25.53 3.98 -6.12
C PHE A 217 24.22 4.00 -6.93
N GLY A 218 23.80 5.21 -7.31
CA GLY A 218 22.60 5.46 -8.12
C GLY A 218 21.39 5.84 -7.26
N SER A 219 20.85 7.04 -7.48
CA SER A 219 19.72 7.62 -6.72
C SER A 219 18.52 7.93 -7.61
N SER A 220 18.32 7.12 -8.66
CA SER A 220 17.26 7.36 -9.63
C SER A 220 16.29 6.19 -9.80
N THR A 221 16.53 5.06 -9.12
CA THR A 221 15.76 3.84 -9.36
C THR A 221 15.63 3.00 -8.09
N VAL A 222 14.40 2.56 -7.81
CA VAL A 222 14.08 1.55 -6.80
C VAL A 222 13.44 0.37 -7.50
N ILE A 223 14.02 -0.83 -7.37
CA ILE A 223 13.48 -2.08 -7.92
C ILE A 223 12.59 -2.78 -6.90
N ASN A 224 11.57 -3.45 -7.40
CA ASN A 224 10.69 -4.30 -6.60
C ASN A 224 11.13 -5.76 -6.75
N VAL A 225 11.92 -6.23 -5.78
CA VAL A 225 12.49 -7.58 -5.75
C VAL A 225 11.42 -8.57 -5.31
N ALA A 226 11.07 -9.48 -6.21
CA ALA A 226 10.05 -10.51 -5.97
C ALA A 226 10.65 -11.73 -5.28
N ASP A 227 11.84 -12.17 -5.71
CA ASP A 227 12.50 -13.36 -5.19
C ASP A 227 14.00 -13.14 -5.01
N ILE A 228 14.54 -13.74 -3.94
CA ILE A 228 15.98 -13.82 -3.68
C ILE A 228 16.35 -15.28 -3.49
N ALA A 229 17.34 -15.74 -4.23
CA ALA A 229 17.86 -17.11 -4.12
C ALA A 229 19.38 -17.16 -4.23
N MET A 230 19.99 -18.06 -3.49
CA MET A 230 21.41 -18.36 -3.62
C MET A 230 21.59 -19.81 -4.07
N ALA A 231 22.26 -20.01 -5.20
CA ALA A 231 22.58 -21.32 -5.72
C ALA A 231 24.06 -21.67 -5.48
N VAL A 232 24.30 -22.86 -5.00
CA VAL A 232 25.63 -23.46 -4.85
C VAL A 232 25.74 -24.58 -5.87
N TYR A 233 26.55 -24.36 -6.89
CA TYR A 233 26.83 -25.34 -7.94
C TYR A 233 27.99 -26.20 -7.51
N TYR A 234 27.86 -27.53 -7.68
CA TYR A 234 28.90 -28.50 -7.31
C TYR A 234 28.89 -29.68 -8.28
N HIS A 235 30.00 -30.42 -8.28
CA HIS A 235 30.07 -31.69 -8.95
C HIS A 235 30.54 -32.77 -7.98
N PHE A 236 30.21 -34.01 -8.30
CA PHE A 236 30.71 -35.19 -7.62
C PHE A 236 30.85 -36.33 -8.61
N SER A 237 31.72 -37.30 -8.29
CA SER A 237 31.94 -38.47 -9.11
C SER A 237 31.53 -39.74 -8.38
N TYR A 238 30.95 -40.68 -9.12
CA TYR A 238 30.66 -42.02 -8.63
C TYR A 238 30.96 -43.07 -9.69
N ASP A 239 31.23 -44.28 -9.26
CA ASP A 239 31.42 -45.41 -10.16
C ASP A 239 30.05 -45.89 -10.69
N LYS A 240 29.89 -45.87 -11.99
CA LYS A 240 28.75 -46.47 -12.69
C LYS A 240 29.23 -47.65 -13.53
N ALA A 241 29.10 -48.86 -13.01
CA ALA A 241 29.49 -50.09 -13.67
C ALA A 241 30.96 -50.10 -14.13
N GLY A 242 31.90 -49.69 -13.26
CA GLY A 242 33.34 -49.68 -13.54
C GLY A 242 33.79 -48.43 -14.35
N ARG A 243 32.96 -47.39 -14.43
CA ARG A 243 33.31 -46.11 -15.09
C ARG A 243 33.08 -44.96 -14.15
N ASP A 244 34.09 -44.15 -13.90
CA ASP A 244 33.93 -42.88 -13.22
C ASP A 244 33.01 -41.96 -14.00
N THR A 245 31.91 -41.59 -13.36
CA THR A 245 30.90 -40.69 -13.94
C THR A 245 30.83 -39.46 -13.08
N THR A 246 31.05 -38.28 -13.68
CA THR A 246 30.89 -36.98 -13.02
C THR A 246 29.49 -36.46 -13.23
N VAL A 247 28.85 -36.02 -12.15
CA VAL A 247 27.53 -35.37 -12.13
C VAL A 247 27.68 -33.96 -11.62
N ASN A 248 27.09 -33.01 -12.37
CA ASN A 248 26.94 -31.63 -11.93
C ASN A 248 25.53 -31.48 -11.34
N ASP A 249 25.44 -30.81 -10.20
CA ASP A 249 24.19 -30.59 -9.49
C ASP A 249 24.24 -29.23 -8.77
N MET A 250 23.11 -28.79 -8.17
CA MET A 250 23.03 -27.55 -7.43
C MET A 250 22.15 -27.67 -6.21
N LYS A 251 22.44 -26.89 -5.19
CA LYS A 251 21.58 -26.64 -4.03
C LYS A 251 21.15 -25.19 -4.05
N VAL A 252 19.85 -24.95 -3.87
CA VAL A 252 19.28 -23.60 -3.87
C VAL A 252 18.68 -23.26 -2.52
N PHE A 253 19.04 -22.10 -2.02
CA PHE A 253 18.58 -21.54 -0.77
C PHE A 253 17.68 -20.33 -1.11
N TYR A 254 16.45 -20.31 -0.66
CA TYR A 254 15.49 -19.26 -0.99
C TYR A 254 15.24 -18.36 0.22
N ALA A 255 15.08 -17.06 -0.04
CA ALA A 255 14.41 -16.17 0.90
C ALA A 255 12.90 -16.36 0.72
N ASN A 256 12.24 -17.01 1.66
CA ASN A 256 10.83 -17.34 1.61
C ASN A 256 10.15 -17.13 2.98
N SER A 257 8.89 -17.51 3.11
CA SER A 257 8.12 -17.36 4.35
C SER A 257 8.62 -18.18 5.55
N GLU A 258 9.52 -19.12 5.34
CA GLU A 258 10.12 -19.95 6.41
C GLU A 258 11.24 -19.22 7.14
N VAL A 259 11.72 -18.10 6.60
CA VAL A 259 12.81 -17.30 7.16
C VAL A 259 12.39 -15.83 7.31
N ARG A 260 13.20 -15.04 8.00
CA ARG A 260 12.95 -13.61 8.16
C ARG A 260 13.52 -12.80 7.01
N MET A 261 12.66 -11.95 6.47
CA MET A 261 12.99 -10.90 5.53
C MET A 261 12.53 -9.56 6.10
N VAL A 262 13.37 -8.55 6.00
CA VAL A 262 13.08 -7.20 6.50
C VAL A 262 13.48 -6.19 5.41
N ASN A 263 12.54 -5.40 4.98
CA ASN A 263 12.82 -4.26 4.12
C ASN A 263 13.08 -3.04 5.00
N ARG A 264 14.31 -2.56 5.01
CA ARG A 264 14.70 -1.34 5.71
C ARG A 264 14.41 -0.16 4.80
N VAL A 265 13.71 0.85 5.32
CA VAL A 265 13.32 2.04 4.55
C VAL A 265 13.73 3.29 5.30
N GLN A 266 14.28 4.25 4.59
CA GLN A 266 14.72 5.52 5.12
C GLN A 266 14.33 6.66 4.17
N TYR A 267 13.96 7.80 4.74
CA TYR A 267 13.92 9.09 4.06
C TYR A 267 15.10 9.91 4.57
N ILE A 268 15.96 10.32 3.65
CA ILE A 268 17.09 11.20 3.95
C ILE A 268 16.51 12.60 4.19
N ASP A 269 16.94 13.26 5.26
CA ASP A 269 16.48 14.60 5.64
C ASP A 269 14.95 14.72 5.78
N LYS A 270 14.33 13.72 6.42
CA LYS A 270 12.86 13.61 6.56
C LYS A 270 12.24 14.81 7.26
N GLU A 271 12.92 15.43 8.23
CA GLU A 271 12.44 16.62 8.93
C GLU A 271 12.39 17.85 8.00
N ASP A 272 13.38 18.03 7.15
CA ASP A 272 13.39 19.10 6.15
C ASP A 272 12.28 18.88 5.11
N LEU A 273 12.07 17.65 4.67
CA LEU A 273 10.95 17.29 3.81
C LEU A 273 9.61 17.66 4.45
N GLU A 274 9.38 17.27 5.69
CA GLU A 274 8.13 17.57 6.41
C GLU A 274 7.90 19.08 6.47
N ASN A 275 8.94 19.87 6.79
CA ASN A 275 8.85 21.33 6.84
C ASN A 275 8.52 21.96 5.47
N GLN A 276 9.11 21.44 4.39
CA GLN A 276 8.82 21.90 3.02
C GLN A 276 7.36 21.59 2.61
N LEU A 277 6.84 20.42 2.96
CA LEU A 277 5.48 20.03 2.65
C LEU A 277 4.47 20.82 3.50
N ARG A 278 4.78 21.07 4.77
CA ARG A 278 3.95 21.93 5.64
C ARG A 278 3.80 23.36 5.11
N ALA A 279 4.81 23.87 4.43
CA ALA A 279 4.73 25.20 3.81
C ALA A 279 3.67 25.28 2.69
N GLN A 280 3.27 24.14 2.11
CA GLN A 280 2.27 24.02 1.05
C GLN A 280 0.88 23.62 1.57
N GLN A 281 0.74 23.39 2.87
CA GLN A 281 -0.46 22.79 3.49
C GLN A 281 -1.74 23.64 3.31
N ALA A 282 -1.62 24.93 3.00
CA ALA A 282 -2.79 25.76 2.72
C ALA A 282 -3.58 25.28 1.47
N GLU A 283 -2.89 24.71 0.49
CA GLU A 283 -3.48 24.25 -0.77
C GLU A 283 -3.48 22.73 -0.89
N HIS A 284 -2.42 22.07 -0.43
CA HIS A 284 -2.18 20.65 -0.62
C HIS A 284 -1.86 19.92 0.69
N ASN A 285 -2.27 18.67 0.76
CA ASN A 285 -1.75 17.72 1.73
C ASN A 285 -1.11 16.54 1.01
N PHE A 286 -0.29 15.80 1.73
CA PHE A 286 0.59 14.78 1.16
C PHE A 286 0.48 13.47 1.91
N ILE A 287 0.49 12.37 1.16
CA ILE A 287 0.60 11.02 1.70
C ILE A 287 1.73 10.33 0.96
N ILE A 288 2.80 9.98 1.65
CA ILE A 288 4.02 9.38 1.09
C ILE A 288 4.24 8.02 1.72
N SER A 289 4.40 7.00 0.90
CA SER A 289 4.56 5.59 1.30
C SER A 289 5.86 5.00 0.72
N PRO A 290 6.45 4.01 1.38
CA PRO A 290 6.17 3.49 2.73
C PRO A 290 6.85 4.33 3.82
N ALA A 291 6.29 4.34 5.04
CA ALA A 291 6.86 4.97 6.24
C ALA A 291 7.27 6.46 6.08
N GLY A 292 6.58 7.18 5.19
CA GLY A 292 6.84 8.58 4.88
C GLY A 292 5.98 9.55 5.69
N ILE A 293 4.97 10.11 5.03
CA ILE A 293 4.07 11.13 5.58
C ILE A 293 2.63 10.67 5.37
N HIS A 294 1.77 10.92 6.35
CA HIS A 294 0.33 10.75 6.24
C HIS A 294 -0.39 12.10 6.38
N THR A 295 -1.66 12.12 6.01
CA THR A 295 -2.57 13.25 6.25
C THR A 295 -3.63 12.83 7.24
N THR A 296 -3.92 13.69 8.22
CA THR A 296 -5.09 13.57 9.09
C THR A 296 -6.16 14.57 8.68
N ILE A 297 -7.42 14.20 8.92
CA ILE A 297 -8.61 15.00 8.65
C ILE A 297 -9.44 15.05 9.92
N ASP A 298 -9.82 16.24 10.36
CA ASP A 298 -10.68 16.44 11.51
C ASP A 298 -12.12 16.65 11.05
N LEU A 299 -13.01 15.76 11.48
CA LEU A 299 -14.46 15.84 11.26
C LEU A 299 -15.09 16.59 12.43
N PRO A 300 -15.83 17.71 12.21
CA PRO A 300 -16.38 18.54 13.28
C PRO A 300 -17.70 17.94 13.83
N ILE A 301 -17.63 16.85 14.59
CA ILE A 301 -18.79 16.05 15.01
C ILE A 301 -19.78 16.86 15.86
N LYS A 302 -19.28 17.69 16.77
CA LYS A 302 -20.15 18.52 17.62
C LYS A 302 -20.92 19.58 16.82
N GLN A 303 -20.26 20.18 15.81
CA GLN A 303 -20.92 21.11 14.91
C GLN A 303 -21.99 20.39 14.05
N MET A 304 -21.70 19.17 13.57
CA MET A 304 -22.67 18.36 12.85
C MET A 304 -23.87 18.04 13.73
N GLU A 305 -23.67 17.61 14.97
CA GLU A 305 -24.72 17.37 15.94
C GLU A 305 -25.62 18.60 16.11
N GLN A 306 -25.03 19.76 16.40
CA GLN A 306 -25.78 21.02 16.60
C GLN A 306 -26.58 21.41 15.36
N THR A 307 -25.98 21.29 14.17
CA THR A 307 -26.67 21.62 12.91
C THR A 307 -27.84 20.67 12.67
N ILE A 308 -27.62 19.36 12.85
CA ILE A 308 -28.67 18.35 12.67
C ILE A 308 -29.86 18.64 13.61
N TYR A 309 -29.58 18.84 14.89
CA TYR A 309 -30.66 19.11 15.87
C TYR A 309 -31.37 20.44 15.63
N SER A 310 -30.69 21.45 15.07
CA SER A 310 -31.35 22.73 14.71
C SER A 310 -32.41 22.58 13.63
N HIS A 311 -32.32 21.55 12.80
CA HIS A 311 -33.33 21.25 11.75
C HIS A 311 -34.39 20.24 12.19
N MET A 312 -34.27 19.65 13.39
CA MET A 312 -35.25 18.71 13.92
C MET A 312 -36.43 19.48 14.51
N VAL A 313 -37.62 19.15 14.07
CA VAL A 313 -38.85 19.74 14.61
C VAL A 313 -39.13 19.08 15.97
N GLU A 314 -39.19 19.88 17.01
CA GLU A 314 -39.67 19.44 18.32
C GLU A 314 -41.20 19.26 18.23
N THR A 315 -41.69 18.11 18.67
CA THR A 315 -43.13 17.88 18.80
C THR A 315 -43.48 17.90 20.29
N GLU A 316 -44.23 18.91 20.73
CA GLU A 316 -44.77 18.95 22.08
C GLU A 316 -46.07 18.12 22.11
N LEU A 317 -46.13 17.13 22.96
CA LEU A 317 -47.31 16.32 23.22
C LEU A 317 -48.32 17.09 24.10
N GLU A 318 -49.59 16.67 24.10
CA GLU A 318 -50.65 17.27 24.92
C GLU A 318 -50.36 17.33 26.42
N ASP A 319 -49.46 16.50 26.89
CA ASP A 319 -48.98 16.45 28.30
C ASP A 319 -47.76 17.37 28.58
N GLY A 320 -47.33 18.15 27.57
CA GLY A 320 -46.15 19.02 27.68
C GLY A 320 -44.80 18.28 27.48
N THR A 321 -44.80 17.00 27.14
CA THR A 321 -43.59 16.24 26.83
C THR A 321 -43.08 16.65 25.46
N ILE A 322 -41.81 17.06 25.36
CA ILE A 322 -41.13 17.35 24.11
C ILE A 322 -40.55 16.07 23.54
N LEU A 323 -41.03 15.63 22.38
CA LEU A 323 -40.43 14.54 21.62
C LEU A 323 -39.37 15.09 20.68
N TYR A 324 -38.12 14.69 20.89
CA TYR A 324 -37.04 14.96 19.96
C TYR A 324 -37.02 13.89 18.89
N LYS A 325 -37.08 14.29 17.64
CA LYS A 325 -36.90 13.38 16.51
C LYS A 325 -35.46 12.86 16.49
N ARG A 326 -35.30 11.55 16.39
CA ARG A 326 -33.96 10.96 16.29
C ARG A 326 -33.43 11.16 14.88
N PRO A 327 -32.26 11.76 14.72
CA PRO A 327 -31.64 11.91 13.40
C PRO A 327 -31.12 10.58 12.88
N TYR A 328 -31.31 10.37 11.58
CA TYR A 328 -30.70 9.28 10.82
C TYR A 328 -29.83 9.89 9.74
N VAL A 329 -28.55 9.47 9.71
CA VAL A 329 -27.63 9.82 8.63
C VAL A 329 -27.91 8.87 7.46
N ASN A 330 -28.43 9.41 6.37
CA ASN A 330 -28.79 8.65 5.17
C ASN A 330 -27.62 8.53 4.20
N LEU A 331 -26.79 9.58 4.12
CA LEU A 331 -25.59 9.66 3.30
C LEU A 331 -24.57 10.55 4.01
N ALA A 332 -23.33 10.13 4.03
CA ALA A 332 -22.21 10.96 4.49
C ALA A 332 -21.01 10.73 3.58
N GLN A 333 -20.95 11.49 2.50
CA GLN A 333 -19.94 11.30 1.48
C GLN A 333 -18.79 12.27 1.65
N LEU A 334 -17.61 11.73 1.91
CA LEU A 334 -16.33 12.45 1.86
C LEU A 334 -15.64 12.12 0.54
N ARG A 335 -15.44 13.15 -0.27
CA ARG A 335 -14.64 13.07 -1.50
C ARG A 335 -13.34 13.83 -1.32
N ILE A 336 -12.24 13.22 -1.74
CA ILE A 336 -10.89 13.77 -1.66
C ILE A 336 -10.27 13.74 -3.05
N ASP A 337 -10.11 14.91 -3.66
CA ASP A 337 -9.55 15.04 -5.00
C ASP A 337 -8.02 14.86 -4.96
N VAL A 338 -7.49 14.15 -5.98
CA VAL A 338 -6.07 13.82 -6.14
C VAL A 338 -5.53 14.58 -7.35
N GLU A 339 -4.37 15.21 -7.20
CA GLU A 339 -3.86 16.16 -8.18
C GLU A 339 -2.64 15.68 -8.99
N ASN A 340 -1.91 14.67 -8.51
CA ASN A 340 -0.65 14.22 -9.13
C ASN A 340 -0.77 12.92 -9.94
N VAL A 341 -1.94 12.64 -10.54
CA VAL A 341 -2.07 11.48 -11.42
C VAL A 341 -1.50 11.77 -12.79
N PHE A 342 -0.45 11.04 -13.16
CA PHE A 342 0.09 11.09 -14.51
C PHE A 342 -0.73 10.19 -15.45
N SER A 343 -1.27 10.78 -16.52
CA SER A 343 -2.13 10.09 -17.49
C SER A 343 -1.48 9.90 -18.86
N GLY A 344 -0.19 10.26 -19.00
CA GLY A 344 0.58 10.11 -20.24
C GLY A 344 1.18 8.71 -20.44
N SER A 345 1.98 8.55 -21.51
CA SER A 345 2.76 7.34 -21.74
C SER A 345 3.91 7.24 -20.73
N SER A 346 4.26 6.05 -20.29
CA SER A 346 5.40 5.83 -19.37
C SER A 346 6.74 6.35 -19.92
N SER A 347 6.89 6.42 -21.25
CA SER A 347 8.05 7.04 -21.91
C SER A 347 8.14 8.56 -21.70
N ASP A 348 7.05 9.21 -21.35
CA ASP A 348 6.94 10.66 -21.21
C ASP A 348 7.02 11.10 -19.74
N MET A 349 7.06 10.14 -18.80
CA MET A 349 7.18 10.41 -17.38
C MET A 349 8.49 11.13 -17.06
N LYS A 350 8.36 12.22 -16.32
CA LYS A 350 9.49 12.99 -15.75
C LYS A 350 9.70 12.60 -14.29
N ARG A 351 10.78 13.09 -13.70
CA ARG A 351 11.12 12.83 -12.29
C ARG A 351 9.94 13.07 -11.33
N ASN A 352 9.18 14.13 -11.53
CA ASN A 352 8.04 14.49 -10.68
C ASN A 352 6.84 13.55 -10.84
N ASP A 353 6.79 12.79 -11.95
CA ASP A 353 5.72 11.85 -12.25
C ASP A 353 6.04 10.40 -11.79
N TRP A 354 7.26 10.13 -11.31
CA TRP A 354 7.66 8.78 -10.93
C TRP A 354 6.87 8.22 -9.76
N LEU A 355 6.51 9.10 -8.80
CA LEU A 355 5.70 8.69 -7.65
C LEU A 355 4.22 8.93 -7.94
N GLN A 356 3.54 7.87 -8.32
CA GLN A 356 2.09 7.90 -8.55
C GLN A 356 1.31 7.79 -7.25
N PRO A 357 0.06 8.26 -7.21
CA PRO A 357 -0.82 8.09 -6.07
C PRO A 357 -1.04 6.63 -5.71
N ALA A 358 -1.25 6.37 -4.43
CA ALA A 358 -1.58 5.04 -3.95
C ALA A 358 -2.90 4.55 -4.58
N PRO A 359 -2.98 3.32 -5.12
CA PRO A 359 -4.21 2.81 -5.73
C PRO A 359 -5.34 2.60 -4.72
N VAL A 360 -4.98 2.34 -3.47
CA VAL A 360 -5.94 2.11 -2.38
C VAL A 360 -5.52 2.92 -1.15
N MET A 361 -6.46 3.67 -0.60
CA MET A 361 -6.27 4.53 0.56
C MET A 361 -7.32 4.19 1.61
N MET A 362 -6.90 3.92 2.83
CA MET A 362 -7.81 3.69 3.95
C MET A 362 -7.93 4.94 4.80
N LEU A 363 -9.16 5.29 5.16
CA LEU A 363 -9.48 6.31 6.15
C LEU A 363 -9.75 5.60 7.48
N VAL A 364 -8.90 5.78 8.47
CA VAL A 364 -8.98 5.11 9.79
C VAL A 364 -9.01 6.14 10.91
N LYS A 365 -9.73 5.84 12.00
CA LYS A 365 -9.66 6.68 13.22
C LYS A 365 -8.22 6.77 13.69
N ASP A 366 -7.68 7.97 13.82
CA ASP A 366 -6.31 8.22 14.24
C ASP A 366 -5.96 7.52 15.57
N ALA A 367 -6.83 7.61 16.55
CA ALA A 367 -6.69 6.93 17.84
C ALA A 367 -6.70 5.39 17.76
N SER A 368 -7.09 4.81 16.65
CA SER A 368 -7.13 3.35 16.43
C SER A 368 -6.04 2.86 15.49
N PHE A 369 -5.29 3.76 14.87
CA PHE A 369 -4.34 3.47 13.79
C PHE A 369 -3.33 2.37 14.18
N GLU A 370 -2.59 2.55 15.26
CA GLU A 370 -1.59 1.58 15.71
C GLU A 370 -2.21 0.21 16.04
N ARG A 371 -3.29 0.23 16.82
CA ARG A 371 -4.00 -0.99 17.22
C ARG A 371 -4.52 -1.76 16.01
N PHE A 372 -5.10 -1.04 15.03
CA PHE A 372 -5.69 -1.63 13.82
C PHE A 372 -4.67 -2.52 13.08
N PHE A 373 -3.49 -1.99 12.82
CA PHE A 373 -2.45 -2.74 12.11
C PHE A 373 -1.74 -3.77 13.01
N ALA A 374 -1.51 -3.46 14.29
CA ALA A 374 -0.88 -4.38 15.22
C ALA A 374 -1.70 -5.66 15.47
N LYS A 375 -3.03 -5.54 15.40
CA LYS A 375 -3.96 -6.67 15.61
C LYS A 375 -4.49 -7.28 14.31
N ASN A 376 -4.06 -6.79 13.14
CA ASN A 376 -4.58 -7.18 11.82
C ASN A 376 -6.13 -7.08 11.78
N GLU A 377 -6.69 -5.98 12.31
CA GLU A 377 -8.13 -5.73 12.27
C GLU A 377 -8.61 -5.54 10.83
N LEU A 378 -9.87 -5.86 10.56
CA LEU A 378 -10.49 -5.63 9.25
C LEU A 378 -11.32 -4.34 9.28
N PRO A 379 -11.49 -3.63 8.16
CA PRO A 379 -12.38 -2.49 8.05
C PRO A 379 -13.82 -2.90 8.38
N ASP A 380 -14.51 -2.08 9.18
CA ASP A 380 -15.86 -2.34 9.69
C ASP A 380 -16.81 -1.14 9.53
N ASP A 381 -16.47 -0.16 8.70
CA ASP A 381 -17.20 1.08 8.44
C ASP A 381 -17.48 1.96 9.70
N THR A 382 -17.05 1.52 10.87
CA THR A 382 -17.18 2.29 12.14
C THR A 382 -15.84 2.79 12.66
N CYS A 383 -14.74 2.19 12.19
CA CYS A 383 -13.38 2.51 12.61
C CYS A 383 -12.48 2.82 11.40
N ALA A 384 -12.62 2.06 10.32
CA ALA A 384 -11.80 2.17 9.12
C ALA A 384 -12.60 1.88 7.85
N ILE A 385 -12.41 2.69 6.82
CA ILE A 385 -13.11 2.60 5.53
C ILE A 385 -12.06 2.63 4.41
N VAL A 386 -12.17 1.71 3.45
CA VAL A 386 -11.24 1.61 2.33
C VAL A 386 -11.82 2.32 1.11
N GLY A 387 -11.02 3.19 0.48
CA GLY A 387 -11.33 3.86 -0.77
C GLY A 387 -10.30 3.51 -1.85
N SER A 388 -10.78 3.30 -3.07
CA SER A 388 -9.90 3.11 -4.23
C SER A 388 -9.76 4.41 -5.02
N LEU A 389 -8.59 4.63 -5.63
CA LEU A 389 -8.40 5.73 -6.56
C LEU A 389 -9.33 5.55 -7.75
N THR A 390 -10.22 6.51 -7.94
CA THR A 390 -11.29 6.46 -8.94
C THR A 390 -11.11 7.60 -9.93
N GLN A 391 -11.31 7.31 -11.21
CA GLN A 391 -11.35 8.31 -12.26
C GLN A 391 -12.81 8.69 -12.53
N GLY A 392 -13.08 9.99 -12.54
CA GLY A 392 -14.35 10.58 -12.98
C GLY A 392 -14.11 11.63 -14.05
N THR A 393 -15.12 12.45 -14.30
CA THR A 393 -15.05 13.61 -15.19
C THR A 393 -15.63 14.84 -14.50
N ASP A 394 -15.01 15.99 -14.72
CA ASP A 394 -15.56 17.28 -14.28
C ASP A 394 -16.72 17.75 -15.21
N SER A 395 -17.31 18.89 -14.91
CA SER A 395 -18.39 19.49 -15.70
C SER A 395 -17.96 19.92 -17.13
N LEU A 396 -16.65 19.98 -17.39
CA LEU A 396 -16.06 20.32 -18.69
C LEU A 396 -15.64 19.07 -19.47
N GLY A 397 -15.77 17.87 -18.87
CA GLY A 397 -15.39 16.60 -19.47
C GLY A 397 -13.91 16.22 -19.26
N ASN A 398 -13.14 16.96 -18.43
CA ASN A 398 -11.77 16.61 -18.12
C ASN A 398 -11.71 15.47 -17.09
N PRO A 399 -10.71 14.58 -17.17
CA PRO A 399 -10.53 13.54 -16.16
C PRO A 399 -10.16 14.16 -14.81
N VAL A 400 -10.82 13.69 -13.76
CA VAL A 400 -10.53 14.01 -12.37
C VAL A 400 -10.34 12.71 -11.58
N TYR A 401 -9.47 12.73 -10.60
CA TYR A 401 -9.15 11.56 -9.80
C TYR A 401 -9.43 11.84 -8.33
N TYR A 402 -9.99 10.86 -7.63
CA TYR A 402 -10.40 11.06 -6.24
C TYR A 402 -10.52 9.74 -5.50
N TYR A 403 -10.48 9.83 -4.15
CA TYR A 403 -10.99 8.80 -3.24
C TYR A 403 -12.35 9.23 -2.72
N SER A 404 -13.22 8.26 -2.49
CA SER A 404 -14.55 8.50 -1.93
C SER A 404 -14.83 7.55 -0.78
N TYR A 405 -15.41 8.09 0.31
CA TYR A 405 -15.71 7.35 1.52
C TYR A 405 -17.15 7.62 1.95
N ASP A 406 -17.90 6.57 2.24
CA ASP A 406 -19.20 6.68 2.91
C ASP A 406 -19.00 6.57 4.42
N LEU A 407 -19.25 7.67 5.11
CA LEU A 407 -19.09 7.80 6.56
C LEU A 407 -20.41 7.66 7.34
N ALA A 408 -21.52 7.28 6.69
CA ALA A 408 -22.84 7.26 7.31
C ALA A 408 -22.88 6.37 8.57
N THR A 409 -22.33 5.17 8.50
CA THR A 409 -22.26 4.25 9.64
C THR A 409 -21.40 4.79 10.78
N LEU A 410 -20.21 5.32 10.44
CA LEU A 410 -19.29 5.93 11.39
C LEU A 410 -19.94 7.12 12.11
N LEU A 411 -20.49 8.08 11.34
CA LEU A 411 -21.11 9.27 11.90
C LEU A 411 -22.35 8.94 12.73
N THR A 412 -23.20 8.01 12.29
CA THR A 412 -24.34 7.54 13.08
C THR A 412 -23.91 7.04 14.46
N LYS A 413 -22.79 6.31 14.51
CA LYS A 413 -22.24 5.80 15.78
C LYS A 413 -21.67 6.91 16.65
N GLU A 414 -20.96 7.87 16.08
CA GLU A 414 -20.37 8.99 16.82
C GLU A 414 -21.42 9.96 17.35
N LEU A 415 -22.43 10.30 16.54
CA LEU A 415 -23.54 11.19 16.92
C LEU A 415 -24.49 10.59 17.98
N ARG A 416 -24.45 9.28 18.20
CA ARG A 416 -25.28 8.59 19.22
C ARG A 416 -24.59 8.41 20.55
N LYS A 417 -23.38 8.90 20.71
CA LYS A 417 -22.69 8.86 22.01
C LYS A 417 -23.33 9.83 22.99
N ASP A 418 -23.35 9.45 24.27
CA ASP A 418 -23.83 10.35 25.36
C ASP A 418 -22.94 11.60 25.48
N ASP A 419 -21.62 11.44 25.20
CA ASP A 419 -20.64 12.53 25.13
C ASP A 419 -20.10 12.59 23.69
N VAL A 420 -20.71 13.46 22.89
CA VAL A 420 -20.33 13.65 21.49
C VAL A 420 -19.02 14.45 21.41
N PRO A 421 -17.96 13.94 20.79
CA PRO A 421 -16.68 14.63 20.74
C PRO A 421 -16.75 15.90 19.88
N GLU A 422 -15.97 16.93 20.23
CA GLU A 422 -15.83 18.14 19.43
C GLU A 422 -15.43 17.81 18.01
N THR A 423 -14.36 17.00 17.86
CA THR A 423 -13.86 16.55 16.57
C THR A 423 -13.54 15.06 16.60
N LEU A 424 -13.62 14.40 15.45
CA LEU A 424 -13.12 13.06 15.21
C LEU A 424 -11.97 13.13 14.21
N LYS A 425 -10.76 12.81 14.69
CA LYS A 425 -9.58 12.78 13.83
C LYS A 425 -9.49 11.45 13.08
N MET A 426 -9.42 11.53 11.77
CA MET A 426 -9.23 10.41 10.86
C MET A 426 -7.86 10.52 10.20
N ARG A 427 -7.23 9.39 9.86
CA ARG A 427 -5.93 9.33 9.18
C ARG A 427 -6.08 8.64 7.83
N LEU A 428 -5.52 9.22 6.78
CA LEU A 428 -5.38 8.62 5.46
C LEU A 428 -4.09 7.80 5.39
N VAL A 429 -4.24 6.51 5.05
CA VAL A 429 -3.14 5.54 5.05
C VAL A 429 -3.17 4.74 3.75
N PRO A 430 -2.09 4.74 2.96
CA PRO A 430 -1.95 3.82 1.83
C PRO A 430 -1.94 2.36 2.31
N VAL A 431 -2.77 1.52 1.71
CA VAL A 431 -2.89 0.12 2.13
C VAL A 431 -2.85 -0.84 0.95
N SER A 432 -2.37 -2.05 1.23
CA SER A 432 -2.53 -3.22 0.38
C SER A 432 -3.68 -4.07 0.94
N VAL A 433 -4.64 -4.39 0.07
CA VAL A 433 -5.85 -5.13 0.44
C VAL A 433 -5.82 -6.48 -0.26
N THR A 434 -5.97 -7.54 0.53
CA THR A 434 -6.19 -8.90 0.01
C THR A 434 -7.67 -9.23 0.13
N THR A 435 -8.24 -9.78 -0.93
CA THR A 435 -9.64 -10.18 -0.96
C THR A 435 -9.77 -11.71 -1.08
N ALA A 436 -10.79 -12.26 -0.46
CA ALA A 436 -11.21 -13.64 -0.65
C ALA A 436 -12.57 -13.65 -1.36
N THR A 437 -12.66 -14.39 -2.46
CA THR A 437 -13.90 -14.53 -3.24
C THR A 437 -14.52 -15.90 -2.95
N THR A 438 -15.72 -15.88 -2.42
CA THR A 438 -16.61 -17.05 -2.38
C THR A 438 -17.49 -17.06 -3.64
N SER A 439 -18.30 -18.08 -3.85
CA SER A 439 -19.08 -18.24 -5.08
C SER A 439 -19.94 -17.04 -5.51
N SER A 440 -20.23 -16.08 -4.62
CA SER A 440 -21.08 -14.92 -4.90
C SER A 440 -20.64 -13.61 -4.25
N THR A 441 -19.64 -13.61 -3.37
CA THR A 441 -19.26 -12.42 -2.62
C THR A 441 -17.74 -12.31 -2.49
N THR A 442 -17.21 -11.12 -2.78
CA THR A 442 -15.81 -10.79 -2.51
C THR A 442 -15.75 -9.98 -1.21
N VAL A 443 -14.95 -10.46 -0.26
CA VAL A 443 -14.75 -9.82 1.04
C VAL A 443 -13.27 -9.52 1.27
N ILE A 444 -12.98 -8.47 2.01
CA ILE A 444 -11.62 -8.15 2.45
C ILE A 444 -11.19 -9.20 3.47
N SER A 445 -10.08 -9.88 3.22
CA SER A 445 -9.50 -10.89 4.09
C SER A 445 -8.28 -10.40 4.87
N SER A 446 -7.59 -9.36 4.38
CA SER A 446 -6.44 -8.75 5.05
C SER A 446 -6.24 -7.33 4.56
N VAL A 447 -5.80 -6.45 5.47
CA VAL A 447 -5.35 -5.09 5.16
C VAL A 447 -4.01 -4.86 5.83
N LYS A 448 -3.01 -4.44 5.05
CA LYS A 448 -1.67 -4.09 5.54
C LYS A 448 -1.31 -2.68 5.08
N GLN A 449 -0.47 -1.97 5.83
CA GLN A 449 0.11 -0.73 5.32
C GLN A 449 0.88 -1.01 4.04
N SER A 450 0.67 -0.16 3.02
CA SER A 450 1.36 -0.34 1.74
C SER A 450 2.87 -0.21 1.91
N GLN A 451 3.59 -1.13 1.31
CA GLN A 451 5.05 -1.08 1.22
C GLN A 451 5.51 -0.62 -0.18
N SER A 452 4.58 -0.27 -1.05
CA SER A 452 4.89 0.29 -2.37
C SER A 452 5.31 1.75 -2.27
N VAL A 453 6.28 2.15 -3.08
CA VAL A 453 6.71 3.55 -3.18
C VAL A 453 5.64 4.33 -3.93
N SER A 454 5.06 5.31 -3.27
CA SER A 454 4.03 6.18 -3.84
C SER A 454 4.00 7.54 -3.14
N ALA A 455 3.56 8.57 -3.86
CA ALA A 455 3.22 9.85 -3.28
C ALA A 455 1.86 10.29 -3.82
N THR A 456 0.96 10.66 -2.92
CA THR A 456 -0.37 11.18 -3.26
C THR A 456 -0.45 12.63 -2.81
N VAL A 457 -0.71 13.52 -3.76
CA VAL A 457 -0.99 14.93 -3.50
C VAL A 457 -2.49 15.12 -3.56
N ILE A 458 -3.08 15.52 -2.46
CA ILE A 458 -4.50 15.78 -2.35
C ILE A 458 -4.76 17.26 -2.09
N ARG A 459 -5.90 17.75 -2.54
CA ARG A 459 -6.36 19.09 -2.18
C ARG A 459 -6.60 19.15 -0.67
N SER A 460 -6.09 20.21 -0.02
CA SER A 460 -6.26 20.36 1.44
C SER A 460 -7.73 20.58 1.81
N ALA A 461 -8.07 20.34 3.06
CA ALA A 461 -9.41 20.63 3.56
C ALA A 461 -9.79 22.10 3.44
N GLN A 462 -8.79 22.98 3.60
CA GLN A 462 -8.95 24.42 3.48
C GLN A 462 -9.19 24.89 2.04
N SER A 463 -8.79 24.11 1.04
CA SER A 463 -8.85 24.48 -0.38
C SER A 463 -9.96 23.77 -1.17
N GLY A 464 -10.75 22.87 -0.56
CA GLY A 464 -11.87 22.27 -1.27
C GLY A 464 -12.33 20.89 -0.82
N MET A 465 -11.75 20.29 0.20
CA MET A 465 -12.27 19.07 0.78
C MET A 465 -13.52 19.36 1.60
N SER A 466 -14.60 18.61 1.37
CA SER A 466 -15.85 18.77 2.10
C SER A 466 -16.55 17.45 2.36
N LEU A 467 -17.31 17.40 3.44
CA LEU A 467 -18.20 16.31 3.77
C LEU A 467 -19.64 16.69 3.46
N GLN A 468 -20.25 15.98 2.52
CA GLN A 468 -21.67 16.10 2.22
C GLN A 468 -22.46 15.16 3.11
N LEU A 469 -23.40 15.71 3.85
CA LEU A 469 -24.25 14.98 4.77
C LEU A 469 -25.72 15.12 4.38
N VAL A 470 -26.42 14.00 4.20
CA VAL A 470 -27.87 13.94 4.07
C VAL A 470 -28.44 13.18 5.26
N TYR A 471 -29.35 13.80 5.97
CA TYR A 471 -29.95 13.23 7.16
C TYR A 471 -31.47 13.47 7.19
N SER A 472 -32.14 12.64 7.94
CA SER A 472 -33.59 12.75 8.15
C SER A 472 -33.95 12.60 9.62
N GLY A 473 -35.06 13.20 10.05
CA GLY A 473 -35.63 13.05 11.38
C GLY A 473 -37.05 12.49 11.31
N PHE A 474 -37.35 11.57 12.23
CA PHE A 474 -38.65 10.95 12.39
C PHE A 474 -39.25 11.33 13.74
#